data_4a73ff76ac23c1956a8f83bea34fe205
#
_entry.id   4a73ff76ac23c1956a8f83bea34fe205
#
_cell.length_a   1.000
_cell.length_b   1.000
_cell.length_c   1.000
_cell.angle_alpha   90.00
_cell.angle_beta   90.00
_cell.angle_gamma   90.00
#
_symmetry.space_group_name_H-M   'P 1'
#
loop_
_entity.id
_entity.type
_entity.pdbx_description
1 polymer ?
#
loop_
_entity_poly.entity_id
_entity_poly.type
_entity_poly.pdbx_seq_one_letter_code
_entity_poly.pdbx_strand_id
1 'polypeptide(L)'
;MRAIIDFHTHLFPEKVAARAVAGMYEYCKIPYRTEGDLVHLGQAMAREGVALSVNMPVCTNPAKVRSCNEFAAKVAATARFASFGCLHPAMKGWREELRQFRSWGLIGLKIHNDYQEFFFDSQICQDMIEAAYEEGLMVLVHAGADPVSPGVTRCTPQMIAKAMPLLRQGTFIAAHLGGHLLLDDAMKYVIGSEVYIDSSMAAMYYS
;
A
#
# COMPACT_ATOMS: atom_id res chain seq x y z
N MET A 1 20.97 -12.46 -15.32
CA MET A 1 20.20 -11.18 -15.26
C MET A 1 19.68 -11.00 -13.84
N ARG A 2 19.68 -9.78 -13.31
CA ARG A 2 19.04 -9.49 -12.02
C ARG A 2 17.52 -9.49 -12.22
N ALA A 3 16.78 -10.14 -11.31
CA ALA A 3 15.31 -10.09 -11.34
C ALA A 3 14.84 -8.69 -10.90
N ILE A 4 13.91 -8.10 -11.65
CA ILE A 4 13.26 -6.84 -11.29
C ILE A 4 11.96 -7.20 -10.54
N ILE A 5 11.77 -6.60 -9.37
CA ILE A 5 10.53 -6.69 -8.60
C ILE A 5 9.92 -5.30 -8.54
N ASP A 6 8.71 -5.16 -9.07
CA ASP A 6 7.89 -3.96 -8.89
C ASP A 6 7.09 -4.12 -7.59
N PHE A 7 7.57 -3.47 -6.53
CA PHE A 7 7.05 -3.72 -5.18
C PHE A 7 5.79 -2.90 -4.86
N HIS A 8 5.34 -1.97 -5.72
CA HIS A 8 4.18 -1.14 -5.40
C HIS A 8 3.31 -0.89 -6.63
N THR A 9 2.36 -1.77 -6.86
CA THR A 9 1.37 -1.64 -7.94
C THR A 9 -0.06 -1.62 -7.37
N HIS A 10 -0.98 -1.05 -8.15
CA HIS A 10 -2.41 -1.07 -7.82
C HIS A 10 -3.17 -1.79 -8.91
N LEU A 11 -3.89 -2.84 -8.54
CA LEU A 11 -4.71 -3.63 -9.43
C LEU A 11 -6.19 -3.55 -9.04
N PHE A 12 -7.02 -3.51 -10.04
CA PHE A 12 -8.47 -3.45 -9.89
C PHE A 12 -9.12 -4.60 -10.69
N PRO A 13 -10.31 -5.08 -10.28
CA PRO A 13 -11.11 -5.96 -11.13
C PRO A 13 -11.36 -5.31 -12.49
N GLU A 14 -11.26 -6.08 -13.57
CA GLU A 14 -11.37 -5.63 -14.97
C GLU A 14 -12.55 -4.65 -15.21
N LYS A 15 -13.71 -4.97 -14.63
CA LYS A 15 -14.94 -4.16 -14.79
C LYS A 15 -14.83 -2.72 -14.28
N VAL A 16 -13.87 -2.43 -13.39
CA VAL A 16 -13.70 -1.11 -12.77
C VAL A 16 -12.33 -0.49 -13.01
N ALA A 17 -11.38 -1.25 -13.55
CA ALA A 17 -9.98 -0.87 -13.70
C ALA A 17 -9.82 0.46 -14.48
N ALA A 18 -10.32 0.53 -15.69
CA ALA A 18 -10.20 1.71 -16.54
C ALA A 18 -10.77 2.98 -15.86
N ARG A 19 -11.92 2.86 -15.18
CA ARG A 19 -12.53 3.99 -14.46
C ARG A 19 -11.70 4.39 -13.24
N ALA A 20 -11.14 3.43 -12.51
CA ALA A 20 -10.30 3.70 -11.34
C ALA A 20 -9.01 4.42 -11.74
N VAL A 21 -8.35 3.97 -12.80
CA VAL A 21 -7.12 4.58 -13.33
C VAL A 21 -7.39 5.98 -13.86
N ALA A 22 -8.46 6.17 -14.64
CA ALA A 22 -8.86 7.49 -15.15
C ALA A 22 -9.17 8.46 -14.01
N GLY A 23 -9.88 8.00 -12.96
CA GLY A 23 -10.15 8.79 -11.76
C GLY A 23 -8.89 9.26 -11.05
N MET A 24 -7.90 8.38 -10.87
CA MET A 24 -6.62 8.76 -10.28
C MET A 24 -5.86 9.77 -11.15
N TYR A 25 -5.88 9.61 -12.46
CA TYR A 25 -5.25 10.57 -13.38
C TYR A 25 -5.83 11.99 -13.24
N GLU A 26 -7.13 12.13 -13.04
CA GLU A 26 -7.77 13.45 -12.87
C GLU A 26 -7.21 14.22 -11.67
N TYR A 27 -6.81 13.54 -10.61
CA TYR A 27 -6.21 14.16 -9.42
C TYR A 27 -4.70 14.33 -9.55
N CYS A 28 -3.99 13.27 -9.90
CA CYS A 28 -2.51 13.26 -9.85
C CYS A 28 -1.88 13.83 -11.11
N LYS A 29 -2.58 13.85 -12.25
CA LYS A 29 -2.09 14.21 -13.59
C LYS A 29 -0.86 13.42 -14.03
N ILE A 30 -0.65 12.25 -13.44
CA ILE A 30 0.45 11.33 -13.78
C ILE A 30 -0.05 10.36 -14.85
N PRO A 31 0.60 10.28 -16.02
CA PRO A 31 0.22 9.32 -17.05
C PRO A 31 0.34 7.88 -16.55
N TYR A 32 -0.74 7.12 -16.60
CA TYR A 32 -0.69 5.69 -16.31
C TYR A 32 -0.08 4.90 -17.49
N ARG A 33 0.51 3.76 -17.17
CA ARG A 33 1.23 2.91 -18.13
C ARG A 33 0.50 1.60 -18.44
N THR A 34 -0.55 1.29 -17.68
CA THR A 34 -1.40 0.11 -17.85
C THR A 34 -2.86 0.47 -17.57
N GLU A 35 -3.78 -0.39 -18.00
CA GLU A 35 -5.22 -0.21 -17.72
C GLU A 35 -5.61 -0.57 -16.27
N GLY A 36 -4.63 -0.94 -15.41
CA GLY A 36 -4.84 -1.22 -14.01
C GLY A 36 -5.45 -2.58 -13.68
N ASP A 37 -5.49 -3.51 -14.63
CA ASP A 37 -5.92 -4.89 -14.42
C ASP A 37 -4.75 -5.90 -14.56
N LEU A 38 -5.02 -7.15 -14.21
CA LEU A 38 -4.02 -8.23 -14.24
C LEU A 38 -3.46 -8.52 -15.64
N VAL A 39 -4.27 -8.43 -16.67
CA VAL A 39 -3.87 -8.77 -18.03
C VAL A 39 -2.89 -7.74 -18.57
N HIS A 40 -3.27 -6.47 -18.50
CA HIS A 40 -2.45 -5.37 -19.01
C HIS A 40 -1.17 -5.18 -18.19
N LEU A 41 -1.21 -5.33 -16.86
CA LEU A 41 0.00 -5.30 -16.04
C LEU A 41 0.92 -6.49 -16.36
N GLY A 42 0.38 -7.70 -16.52
CA GLY A 42 1.15 -8.89 -16.90
C GLY A 42 1.87 -8.74 -18.25
N GLN A 43 1.21 -8.11 -19.23
CA GLN A 43 1.82 -7.77 -20.53
C GLN A 43 2.94 -6.73 -20.38
N ALA A 44 2.72 -5.69 -19.57
CA ALA A 44 3.75 -4.69 -19.28
C ALA A 44 4.97 -5.31 -18.58
N MET A 45 4.75 -6.16 -17.58
CA MET A 45 5.81 -6.91 -16.90
C MET A 45 6.63 -7.76 -17.87
N ALA A 46 5.97 -8.44 -18.81
CA ALA A 46 6.65 -9.28 -19.81
C ALA A 46 7.52 -8.41 -20.74
N ARG A 47 7.02 -7.28 -21.19
CA ARG A 47 7.73 -6.34 -22.05
C ARG A 47 8.94 -5.70 -21.36
N GLU A 48 8.80 -5.31 -20.09
CA GLU A 48 9.83 -4.59 -19.33
C GLU A 48 10.75 -5.53 -18.50
N GLY A 49 10.59 -6.84 -18.58
CA GLY A 49 11.41 -7.80 -17.85
C GLY A 49 11.18 -7.82 -16.34
N VAL A 50 10.02 -7.37 -15.86
CA VAL A 50 9.63 -7.44 -14.45
C VAL A 50 9.27 -8.87 -14.08
N ALA A 51 9.96 -9.44 -13.09
CA ALA A 51 9.77 -10.83 -12.68
C ALA A 51 8.58 -11.02 -11.74
N LEU A 52 8.33 -10.05 -10.87
CA LEU A 52 7.26 -10.08 -9.86
C LEU A 52 6.69 -8.67 -9.69
N SER A 53 5.36 -8.54 -9.58
CA SER A 53 4.70 -7.32 -9.13
C SER A 53 3.91 -7.57 -7.85
N VAL A 54 3.92 -6.60 -6.94
CA VAL A 54 3.23 -6.68 -5.65
C VAL A 54 2.06 -5.71 -5.64
N ASN A 55 0.85 -6.24 -5.51
CA ASN A 55 -0.38 -5.45 -5.47
C ASN A 55 -0.64 -4.87 -4.08
N MET A 56 -0.97 -3.58 -4.04
CA MET A 56 -1.25 -2.78 -2.84
C MET A 56 -2.71 -2.31 -2.85
N PRO A 57 -3.69 -3.15 -2.48
CA PRO A 57 -5.09 -2.78 -2.52
C PRO A 57 -5.40 -1.69 -1.48
N VAL A 58 -6.27 -0.75 -1.85
CA VAL A 58 -6.82 0.26 -0.94
C VAL A 58 -8.34 0.21 -1.03
N CYS A 59 -9.01 0.09 0.11
CA CYS A 59 -10.46 0.10 0.19
C CYS A 59 -10.94 1.28 1.04
N THR A 60 -11.67 2.20 0.44
CA THR A 60 -12.21 3.42 1.09
C THR A 60 -13.63 3.21 1.65
N ASN A 61 -14.25 2.07 1.35
CA ASN A 61 -15.58 1.74 1.85
C ASN A 61 -15.51 0.49 2.75
N PRO A 62 -15.78 0.61 4.07
CA PRO A 62 -15.69 -0.51 5.00
C PRO A 62 -16.54 -1.72 4.61
N ALA A 63 -17.68 -1.51 3.94
CA ALA A 63 -18.55 -2.60 3.48
C ALA A 63 -17.98 -3.36 2.25
N LYS A 64 -16.91 -2.88 1.64
CA LYS A 64 -16.28 -3.49 0.45
C LYS A 64 -14.94 -4.15 0.75
N VAL A 65 -14.42 -4.05 1.96
CA VAL A 65 -13.12 -4.62 2.34
C VAL A 65 -13.04 -6.09 1.97
N ARG A 66 -14.04 -6.88 2.33
CA ARG A 66 -14.09 -8.33 2.01
C ARG A 66 -13.93 -8.58 0.50
N SER A 67 -14.69 -7.90 -0.33
CA SER A 67 -14.59 -8.07 -1.79
C SER A 67 -13.28 -7.57 -2.38
N CYS A 68 -12.66 -6.54 -1.79
CA CYS A 68 -11.31 -6.11 -2.16
C CYS A 68 -10.28 -7.19 -1.83
N ASN A 69 -10.36 -7.81 -0.66
CA ASN A 69 -9.44 -8.86 -0.23
C ASN A 69 -9.64 -10.18 -1.01
N GLU A 70 -10.86 -10.54 -1.37
CA GLU A 70 -11.13 -11.66 -2.28
C GLU A 70 -10.51 -11.45 -3.67
N PHE A 71 -10.51 -10.22 -4.17
CA PHE A 71 -9.79 -9.89 -5.41
C PHE A 71 -8.27 -9.94 -5.18
N ALA A 72 -7.76 -9.40 -4.07
CA ALA A 72 -6.35 -9.47 -3.71
C ALA A 72 -5.85 -10.92 -3.62
N ALA A 73 -6.65 -11.83 -3.08
CA ALA A 73 -6.36 -13.27 -3.04
C ALA A 73 -6.26 -13.90 -4.45
N LYS A 74 -7.13 -13.49 -5.38
CA LYS A 74 -7.02 -13.92 -6.80
C LYS A 74 -5.73 -13.40 -7.44
N VAL A 75 -5.33 -12.17 -7.14
CA VAL A 75 -4.04 -11.63 -7.59
C VAL A 75 -2.89 -12.45 -7.02
N ALA A 76 -2.89 -12.73 -5.72
CA ALA A 76 -1.84 -13.51 -5.05
C ALA A 76 -1.72 -14.95 -5.59
N ALA A 77 -2.83 -15.55 -6.05
CA ALA A 77 -2.85 -16.88 -6.68
C ALA A 77 -2.38 -16.87 -8.14
N THR A 78 -2.17 -15.71 -8.75
CA THR A 78 -1.72 -15.57 -10.13
C THR A 78 -0.20 -15.57 -10.19
N ALA A 79 0.38 -16.39 -11.09
CA ALA A 79 1.83 -16.48 -11.25
C ALA A 79 2.47 -15.10 -11.52
N ARG A 80 3.61 -14.82 -10.92
CA ARG A 80 4.36 -13.55 -10.99
C ARG A 80 3.69 -12.38 -10.28
N PHE A 81 2.67 -12.63 -9.45
CA PHE A 81 2.07 -11.62 -8.60
C PHE A 81 2.11 -12.04 -7.14
N ALA A 82 2.26 -11.07 -6.26
CA ALA A 82 1.97 -11.17 -4.84
C ALA A 82 0.98 -10.06 -4.48
N SER A 83 0.30 -10.17 -3.35
CA SER A 83 -0.64 -9.14 -2.92
C SER A 83 -0.62 -8.94 -1.41
N PHE A 84 -0.70 -7.71 -1.00
CA PHE A 84 -1.18 -7.34 0.33
C PHE A 84 -2.71 -7.45 0.37
N GLY A 85 -3.27 -7.46 1.56
CA GLY A 85 -4.68 -7.19 1.79
C GLY A 85 -4.88 -5.78 2.31
N CYS A 86 -6.12 -5.36 2.47
CA CYS A 86 -6.49 -4.08 3.06
C CYS A 86 -7.54 -4.26 4.16
N LEU A 87 -7.56 -3.30 5.11
CA LEU A 87 -8.59 -3.17 6.13
C LEU A 87 -9.15 -1.74 6.09
N HIS A 88 -10.22 -1.50 6.84
CA HIS A 88 -10.75 -0.16 7.05
C HIS A 88 -11.07 0.05 8.54
N PRO A 89 -10.71 1.19 9.17
CA PRO A 89 -10.89 1.40 10.61
C PRO A 89 -12.37 1.29 11.07
N ALA A 90 -13.30 1.64 10.20
CA ALA A 90 -14.74 1.52 10.47
C ALA A 90 -15.33 0.14 10.13
N MET A 91 -14.54 -0.84 9.69
CA MET A 91 -15.01 -2.18 9.42
C MET A 91 -15.26 -2.94 10.74
N LYS A 92 -16.47 -3.39 10.96
CA LYS A 92 -16.75 -4.35 12.05
C LYS A 92 -16.11 -5.70 11.72
N GLY A 93 -15.47 -6.32 12.71
CA GLY A 93 -14.83 -7.63 12.51
C GLY A 93 -13.55 -7.59 11.69
N TRP A 94 -12.83 -6.48 11.67
CA TRP A 94 -11.58 -6.34 10.91
C TRP A 94 -10.48 -7.31 11.37
N ARG A 95 -10.48 -7.73 12.66
CA ARG A 95 -9.53 -8.73 13.18
C ARG A 95 -9.77 -10.12 12.59
N GLU A 96 -11.02 -10.51 12.44
CA GLU A 96 -11.43 -11.76 11.80
C GLU A 96 -11.08 -11.76 10.30
N GLU A 97 -11.25 -10.63 9.64
CA GLU A 97 -10.82 -10.46 8.26
C GLU A 97 -9.30 -10.60 8.10
N LEU A 98 -8.52 -9.96 8.98
CA LEU A 98 -7.07 -10.02 8.98
C LEU A 98 -6.54 -11.46 9.12
N ARG A 99 -7.12 -12.26 10.01
CA ARG A 99 -6.75 -13.67 10.24
C ARG A 99 -6.89 -14.54 8.98
N GLN A 100 -7.70 -14.12 7.99
CA GLN A 100 -7.84 -14.84 6.72
C GLN A 100 -6.69 -14.59 5.76
N PHE A 101 -5.91 -13.50 5.93
CA PHE A 101 -4.92 -13.07 4.96
C PHE A 101 -3.92 -14.17 4.60
N ARG A 102 -3.34 -14.85 5.57
CA ARG A 102 -2.39 -15.93 5.30
C ARG A 102 -3.00 -17.09 4.54
N SER A 103 -4.22 -17.49 4.89
CA SER A 103 -4.93 -18.56 4.19
C SER A 103 -5.27 -18.21 2.75
N TRP A 104 -5.35 -16.92 2.44
CA TRP A 104 -5.57 -16.39 1.10
C TRP A 104 -4.27 -16.08 0.34
N GLY A 105 -3.11 -16.39 0.92
CA GLY A 105 -1.81 -16.11 0.30
C GLY A 105 -1.42 -14.64 0.29
N LEU A 106 -2.09 -13.80 1.10
CA LEU A 106 -1.73 -12.39 1.24
C LEU A 106 -0.51 -12.25 2.15
N ILE A 107 0.43 -11.40 1.77
CA ILE A 107 1.74 -11.29 2.42
C ILE A 107 1.83 -10.15 3.42
N GLY A 108 0.83 -9.29 3.51
CA GLY A 108 0.86 -8.12 4.38
C GLY A 108 -0.45 -7.35 4.41
N LEU A 109 -0.46 -6.29 5.22
CA LEU A 109 -1.54 -5.32 5.35
C LEU A 109 -1.11 -3.99 4.71
N LYS A 110 -1.86 -3.52 3.70
CA LYS A 110 -1.75 -2.17 3.15
C LYS A 110 -2.68 -1.22 3.89
N ILE A 111 -2.14 -0.08 4.33
CA ILE A 111 -2.89 1.03 4.94
C ILE A 111 -2.69 2.29 4.10
N HIS A 112 -3.76 3.05 3.91
CA HIS A 112 -3.71 4.36 3.27
C HIS A 112 -4.49 5.37 4.11
N ASN A 113 -3.81 5.97 5.07
CA ASN A 113 -4.41 6.82 6.08
C ASN A 113 -5.25 7.97 5.52
N ASP A 114 -4.77 8.63 4.44
CA ASP A 114 -5.49 9.76 3.85
C ASP A 114 -6.78 9.33 3.16
N TYR A 115 -6.77 8.23 2.35
CA TYR A 115 -7.96 7.73 1.67
C TYR A 115 -8.98 7.09 2.62
N GLN A 116 -8.53 6.60 3.75
CA GLN A 116 -9.36 5.93 4.76
C GLN A 116 -9.69 6.86 5.95
N GLU A 117 -9.25 8.11 5.89
CA GLU A 117 -9.59 9.22 6.78
C GLU A 117 -9.29 9.01 8.27
N PHE A 118 -8.15 8.36 8.59
CA PHE A 118 -7.71 8.19 9.98
C PHE A 118 -6.21 8.43 10.13
N PHE A 119 -5.78 8.92 11.29
CA PHE A 119 -4.38 9.23 11.55
C PHE A 119 -3.56 7.96 11.85
N PHE A 120 -2.31 7.98 11.42
CA PHE A 120 -1.36 6.89 11.66
C PHE A 120 -1.09 6.65 13.15
N ASP A 121 -1.04 7.71 13.96
CA ASP A 121 -0.84 7.66 15.41
C ASP A 121 -2.13 7.41 16.20
N SER A 122 -3.26 7.13 15.54
CA SER A 122 -4.50 6.72 16.20
C SER A 122 -4.39 5.30 16.77
N GLN A 123 -5.09 5.03 17.88
CA GLN A 123 -5.08 3.72 18.51
C GLN A 123 -5.51 2.60 17.54
N ILE A 124 -6.53 2.84 16.73
CA ILE A 124 -7.01 1.84 15.75
C ILE A 124 -5.94 1.49 14.71
N CYS A 125 -5.11 2.45 14.28
CA CYS A 125 -4.01 2.17 13.36
C CYS A 125 -2.95 1.30 14.02
N GLN A 126 -2.58 1.62 15.24
CA GLN A 126 -1.61 0.84 16.03
C GLN A 126 -2.11 -0.58 16.29
N ASP A 127 -3.37 -0.73 16.70
CA ASP A 127 -4.00 -2.04 16.90
C ASP A 127 -4.00 -2.91 15.62
N MET A 128 -4.19 -2.29 14.44
CA MET A 128 -4.13 -2.99 13.16
C MET A 128 -2.70 -3.43 12.81
N ILE A 129 -1.71 -2.61 13.12
CA ILE A 129 -0.28 -2.92 12.90
C ILE A 129 0.13 -4.08 13.82
N GLU A 130 -0.18 -3.99 15.12
CA GLU A 130 0.11 -5.05 16.09
C GLU A 130 -0.52 -6.37 15.67
N ALA A 131 -1.83 -6.37 15.34
CA ALA A 131 -2.52 -7.57 14.91
C ALA A 131 -1.92 -8.16 13.61
N ALA A 132 -1.46 -7.32 12.68
CA ALA A 132 -0.79 -7.80 11.48
C ALA A 132 0.54 -8.51 11.81
N TYR A 133 1.29 -8.00 12.78
CA TYR A 133 2.53 -8.65 13.24
C TYR A 133 2.26 -9.96 13.97
N GLU A 134 1.21 -10.04 14.79
CA GLU A 134 0.77 -11.28 15.44
C GLU A 134 0.46 -12.38 14.42
N GLU A 135 -0.08 -12.02 13.27
CA GLU A 135 -0.35 -12.93 12.14
C GLU A 135 0.88 -13.16 11.22
N GLY A 136 2.05 -12.59 11.57
CA GLY A 136 3.29 -12.72 10.78
C GLY A 136 3.22 -12.03 9.42
N LEU A 137 2.44 -10.96 9.31
CA LEU A 137 2.25 -10.16 8.09
C LEU A 137 3.16 -8.94 8.08
N MET A 138 3.61 -8.54 6.89
CA MET A 138 4.23 -7.22 6.71
C MET A 138 3.17 -6.13 6.78
N VAL A 139 3.59 -4.90 7.12
CA VAL A 139 2.72 -3.72 7.04
C VAL A 139 3.34 -2.70 6.10
N LEU A 140 2.57 -2.22 5.14
CA LEU A 140 2.97 -1.12 4.27
C LEU A 140 1.94 0.02 4.38
N VAL A 141 2.44 1.22 4.66
CA VAL A 141 1.60 2.42 4.74
C VAL A 141 1.96 3.43 3.65
N HIS A 142 0.96 4.16 3.16
CA HIS A 142 1.21 5.41 2.42
C HIS A 142 1.81 6.43 3.39
N ALA A 143 3.01 6.92 3.11
CA ALA A 143 3.71 7.88 3.96
C ALA A 143 3.85 9.23 3.26
N GLY A 144 3.57 10.30 3.99
CA GLY A 144 3.61 11.66 3.47
C GLY A 144 2.27 12.18 2.96
N ALA A 145 2.32 13.29 2.23
CA ALA A 145 1.12 13.94 1.67
C ALA A 145 0.58 13.16 0.47
N ASP A 146 -0.73 13.28 0.23
CA ASP A 146 -1.38 12.69 -0.96
C ASP A 146 -2.11 13.78 -1.76
N PRO A 147 -1.92 13.83 -3.09
CA PRO A 147 -2.57 14.83 -3.96
C PRO A 147 -4.09 14.81 -3.90
N VAL A 148 -4.69 13.66 -3.57
CA VAL A 148 -6.15 13.49 -3.46
C VAL A 148 -6.68 13.99 -2.12
N SER A 149 -5.82 14.18 -1.12
CA SER A 149 -6.18 14.68 0.21
C SER A 149 -5.43 15.99 0.55
N PRO A 150 -5.58 17.06 -0.23
CA PRO A 150 -4.80 18.28 -0.05
C PRO A 150 -5.09 18.92 1.32
N GLY A 151 -4.01 19.36 1.98
CA GLY A 151 -4.08 20.09 3.24
C GLY A 151 -4.13 19.25 4.51
N VAL A 152 -4.25 17.93 4.43
CA VAL A 152 -4.19 17.03 5.58
C VAL A 152 -3.29 15.83 5.28
N THR A 153 -2.18 15.72 5.98
CA THR A 153 -1.30 14.53 5.92
C THR A 153 -1.51 13.70 7.18
N ARG A 154 -2.03 12.50 7.02
CA ARG A 154 -2.40 11.63 8.16
C ARG A 154 -1.34 10.60 8.53
N CYS A 155 -0.24 10.51 7.76
CA CYS A 155 0.92 9.69 8.06
C CYS A 155 2.19 10.47 7.73
N THR A 156 2.68 11.27 8.68
CA THR A 156 3.91 12.07 8.53
C THR A 156 5.14 11.27 8.96
N PRO A 157 6.34 11.62 8.47
CA PRO A 157 7.60 11.04 8.94
C PRO A 157 7.80 11.13 10.46
N GLN A 158 7.33 12.22 11.09
CA GLN A 158 7.38 12.39 12.55
C GLN A 158 6.47 11.40 13.29
N MET A 159 5.28 11.10 12.76
CA MET A 159 4.39 10.09 13.34
C MET A 159 5.02 8.70 13.25
N ILE A 160 5.66 8.36 12.12
CA ILE A 160 6.41 7.11 11.93
C ILE A 160 7.52 7.00 12.96
N ALA A 161 8.33 8.05 13.14
CA ALA A 161 9.41 8.06 14.13
C ALA A 161 8.91 7.86 15.56
N LYS A 162 7.78 8.44 15.92
CA LYS A 162 7.17 8.26 17.27
C LYS A 162 6.67 6.83 17.48
N ALA A 163 6.23 6.16 16.44
CA ALA A 163 5.74 4.77 16.51
C ALA A 163 6.85 3.72 16.42
N MET A 164 8.12 4.11 16.33
CA MET A 164 9.25 3.21 16.14
C MET A 164 9.29 2.02 17.12
N PRO A 165 8.95 2.16 18.43
CA PRO A 165 8.91 1.01 19.35
C PRO A 165 7.92 -0.09 18.90
N LEU A 166 6.80 0.27 18.29
CA LEU A 166 5.86 -0.66 17.68
C LEU A 166 6.40 -1.23 16.36
N LEU A 167 6.90 -0.35 15.48
CA LEU A 167 7.28 -0.72 14.12
C LEU A 167 8.43 -1.72 14.06
N ARG A 168 9.32 -1.72 15.05
CA ARG A 168 10.43 -2.67 15.20
C ARG A 168 10.00 -4.11 15.51
N GLN A 169 8.75 -4.31 15.90
CA GLN A 169 8.26 -5.64 16.27
C GLN A 169 7.96 -6.52 15.04
N GLY A 170 7.97 -5.92 13.84
CA GLY A 170 7.72 -6.63 12.59
C GLY A 170 8.34 -5.95 11.38
N THR A 171 7.92 -6.35 10.20
CA THR A 171 8.37 -5.72 8.94
C THR A 171 7.43 -4.57 8.56
N PHE A 172 7.92 -3.35 8.74
CA PHE A 172 7.20 -2.12 8.38
C PHE A 172 7.83 -1.44 7.17
N ILE A 173 6.99 -1.01 6.24
CA ILE A 173 7.41 -0.35 5.00
C ILE A 173 6.68 0.99 4.89
N ALA A 174 7.43 2.08 4.88
CA ALA A 174 6.91 3.41 4.61
C ALA A 174 7.06 3.71 3.11
N ALA A 175 5.95 3.82 2.40
CA ALA A 175 5.96 4.04 0.95
C ALA A 175 6.54 5.43 0.59
N HIS A 176 6.92 5.59 -0.69
CA HIS A 176 7.29 6.86 -1.30
C HIS A 176 8.45 7.55 -0.57
N LEU A 177 9.57 6.82 -0.41
CA LEU A 177 10.77 7.24 0.34
C LEU A 177 10.50 7.62 1.80
N GLY A 178 9.42 7.06 2.39
CA GLY A 178 9.06 7.30 3.78
C GLY A 178 8.37 8.65 4.05
N GLY A 179 8.00 9.40 2.99
CA GLY A 179 7.33 10.70 3.16
C GLY A 179 7.11 11.44 1.84
N HIS A 180 6.09 11.03 1.05
CA HIS A 180 5.76 11.70 -0.21
C HIS A 180 5.54 13.21 0.01
N LEU A 181 6.19 14.05 -0.80
CA LEU A 181 6.21 15.51 -0.71
C LEU A 181 6.70 16.08 0.64
N LEU A 182 7.29 15.25 1.51
CA LEU A 182 7.88 15.61 2.81
C LEU A 182 9.31 15.05 2.92
N LEU A 183 10.11 15.15 1.86
CA LEU A 183 11.41 14.48 1.77
C LEU A 183 12.40 14.91 2.86
N ASP A 184 12.45 16.20 3.21
CA ASP A 184 13.35 16.70 4.25
C ASP A 184 13.02 16.08 5.61
N ASP A 185 11.72 15.94 5.93
CA ASP A 185 11.27 15.25 7.13
C ASP A 185 11.53 13.74 7.06
N ALA A 186 11.33 13.12 5.90
CA ALA A 186 11.66 11.71 5.70
C ALA A 186 13.17 11.46 5.91
N MET A 187 14.03 12.32 5.36
CA MET A 187 15.48 12.27 5.58
C MET A 187 15.86 12.40 7.06
N LYS A 188 15.16 13.25 7.79
CA LYS A 188 15.44 13.51 9.20
C LYS A 188 14.93 12.43 10.15
N TYR A 189 13.77 11.81 9.86
CA TYR A 189 13.04 11.00 10.82
C TYR A 189 12.90 9.52 10.43
N VAL A 190 13.00 9.18 9.16
CA VAL A 190 12.72 7.82 8.65
C VAL A 190 13.94 7.19 7.98
N ILE A 191 14.60 7.90 7.06
CA ILE A 191 15.73 7.34 6.32
C ILE A 191 16.91 7.07 7.26
N GLY A 192 17.48 5.87 7.14
CA GLY A 192 18.53 5.39 8.06
C GLY A 192 18.00 4.79 9.36
N SER A 193 16.70 4.73 9.59
CA SER A 193 16.07 4.00 10.68
C SER A 193 15.90 2.50 10.34
N GLU A 194 15.18 1.75 11.18
CA GLU A 194 14.96 0.32 11.02
C GLU A 194 13.72 -0.02 10.16
N VAL A 195 13.02 1.00 9.61
CA VAL A 195 11.90 0.75 8.70
C VAL A 195 12.36 0.67 7.26
N TYR A 196 11.70 -0.17 6.48
CA TYR A 196 11.91 -0.22 5.04
C TYR A 196 11.20 0.94 4.36
N ILE A 197 11.69 1.33 3.19
CA ILE A 197 11.06 2.32 2.33
C ILE A 197 10.93 1.75 0.92
N ASP A 198 9.93 2.19 0.16
CA ASP A 198 9.87 1.96 -1.28
C ASP A 198 10.11 3.26 -2.06
N SER A 199 10.48 3.13 -3.32
CA SER A 199 10.76 4.27 -4.20
C SER A 199 9.62 4.58 -5.16
N SER A 200 8.44 4.01 -4.95
CA SER A 200 7.28 4.27 -5.79
C SER A 200 6.94 5.76 -5.82
N MET A 201 6.50 6.27 -6.95
CA MET A 201 6.23 7.69 -7.24
C MET A 201 7.45 8.63 -7.15
N ALA A 202 8.54 8.23 -6.48
CA ALA A 202 9.67 9.13 -6.19
C ALA A 202 10.31 9.72 -7.45
N ALA A 203 10.58 8.91 -8.47
CA ALA A 203 11.21 9.36 -9.70
C ALA A 203 10.43 10.45 -10.46
N MET A 204 9.14 10.61 -10.20
CA MET A 204 8.29 11.59 -10.86
C MET A 204 8.26 12.95 -10.16
N TYR A 205 8.63 12.98 -8.90
CA TYR A 205 8.55 14.18 -8.05
C TYR A 205 9.91 14.72 -7.62
N TYR A 206 10.98 13.90 -7.71
CA TYR A 206 12.30 14.24 -7.18
C TYR A 206 13.42 14.08 -8.23
N SER A 207 13.06 14.03 -9.52
CA SER A 207 14.02 13.98 -10.64
C SER A 207 14.40 15.37 -11.16
#